data_bf09c2f9f8e531dbe7ec7d4f01ce8eb6
#
_entry.id   bf09c2f9f8e531dbe7ec7d4f01ce8eb6
#
_cell.length_a   1.000
_cell.length_b   1.000
_cell.length_c   1.000
_cell.angle_alpha   90.00
_cell.angle_beta   90.00
_cell.angle_gamma   90.00
#
_symmetry.space_group_name_H-M   'P 1'
#
loop_
_entity.id
_entity.type
_entity.pdbx_description
1 polymer ?
#
loop_
_entity_poly.entity_id
_entity_poly.type
_entity_poly.pdbx_seq_one_letter_code
_entity_poly.pdbx_strand_id
1 'polypeptide(L)'
;EKVFKHSYEEISGTTILQHKPIQNNIIRQIFFHNEILALLPISNTKTSIVWSVNKNLMKKYKSKNNLLFKKKIKFYTQTYLKRIKFFNNIEYKNLIFLIRKIYYKNRVLLFGDALHVVHPFVGQGFNMTLRDLATLEKSLRVKINLGLDIGSLDVLSEFTDERKSVNLIHSLGINFIKEVFSVKKKSLKNLRNIFIMRLNNNNFLKEIFFNFADKGFKF
;
A
#
# COMPACT_ATOMS: atom_id res chain seq x y z
N GLU A 1 25.30 -0.10 -3.20
CA GLU A 1 24.01 -0.78 -2.88
C GLU A 1 23.20 -1.01 -4.15
N LYS A 2 22.91 -2.29 -4.45
CA LYS A 2 22.05 -2.63 -5.57
C LYS A 2 20.57 -2.51 -5.13
N VAL A 3 20.03 -1.28 -5.18
CA VAL A 3 18.65 -0.96 -4.80
C VAL A 3 18.01 -0.06 -5.85
N PHE A 4 16.75 -0.34 -6.19
CA PHE A 4 15.89 0.60 -6.89
C PHE A 4 15.14 1.44 -5.85
N LYS A 5 15.39 2.75 -5.84
CA LYS A 5 14.75 3.67 -4.90
C LYS A 5 14.43 4.99 -5.59
N HIS A 6 13.21 5.48 -5.41
CA HIS A 6 12.83 6.84 -5.80
C HIS A 6 11.80 7.42 -4.82
N SER A 7 11.70 8.75 -4.77
CA SER A 7 10.66 9.45 -4.04
C SER A 7 9.44 9.64 -4.93
N TYR A 8 8.24 9.44 -4.37
CA TYR A 8 7.00 9.80 -5.07
C TYR A 8 6.70 11.31 -5.03
N GLU A 9 7.54 12.10 -4.34
CA GLU A 9 7.28 13.52 -4.04
C GLU A 9 5.91 13.73 -3.35
N GLU A 10 5.49 12.74 -2.60
CA GLU A 10 4.25 12.69 -1.83
C GLU A 10 4.54 12.45 -0.35
N ILE A 11 3.65 12.98 0.49
CA ILE A 11 3.65 12.73 1.93
C ILE A 11 2.28 12.16 2.30
N SER A 12 2.25 11.08 3.06
CA SER A 12 1.03 10.63 3.70
C SER A 12 0.88 11.25 5.08
N GLY A 13 -0.34 11.71 5.39
CA GLY A 13 -0.75 12.08 6.74
C GLY A 13 -1.71 11.01 7.26
N THR A 14 -1.43 10.44 8.44
CA THR A 14 -2.23 9.38 9.06
C THR A 14 -2.75 9.82 10.42
N THR A 15 -3.99 9.48 10.72
CA THR A 15 -4.59 9.72 12.04
C THR A 15 -5.86 8.87 12.19
N ILE A 16 -6.36 8.75 13.40
CA ILE A 16 -7.63 8.09 13.70
C ILE A 16 -8.70 9.15 13.91
N LEU A 17 -9.83 8.97 13.24
CA LEU A 17 -11.04 9.77 13.44
C LEU A 17 -12.02 8.99 14.31
N GLN A 18 -12.51 9.64 15.36
CA GLN A 18 -13.68 9.21 16.11
C GLN A 18 -14.93 9.89 15.53
N HIS A 19 -16.03 9.17 15.37
CA HIS A 19 -17.26 9.65 14.75
C HIS A 19 -18.50 9.06 15.43
N LYS A 20 -19.70 9.56 15.08
CA LYS A 20 -20.93 8.91 15.50
C LYS A 20 -20.98 7.45 15.07
N PRO A 21 -21.61 6.55 15.85
CA PRO A 21 -21.77 5.15 15.47
C PRO A 21 -22.41 5.02 14.08
N ILE A 22 -21.80 4.18 13.24
CA ILE A 22 -22.30 3.78 11.92
C ILE A 22 -21.95 2.29 11.71
N GLN A 23 -22.59 1.65 10.74
CA GLN A 23 -22.12 0.36 10.23
C GLN A 23 -20.84 0.59 9.41
N ASN A 24 -19.68 0.50 10.10
CA ASN A 24 -18.38 0.87 9.57
C ASN A 24 -17.58 -0.37 9.13
N ASN A 25 -18.00 -1.02 8.06
CA ASN A 25 -17.43 -2.28 7.55
C ASN A 25 -16.89 -2.17 6.11
N ILE A 26 -16.84 -0.95 5.53
CA ILE A 26 -16.43 -0.74 4.13
C ILE A 26 -15.14 0.09 4.11
N ILE A 27 -14.07 -0.49 3.59
CA ILE A 27 -12.86 0.25 3.22
C ILE A 27 -13.18 1.12 2.02
N ARG A 28 -12.82 2.41 2.09
CA ARG A 28 -13.00 3.36 0.99
C ARG A 28 -11.68 3.98 0.61
N GLN A 29 -11.45 4.10 -0.68
CA GLN A 29 -10.34 4.85 -1.23
C GLN A 29 -10.88 5.88 -2.22
N ILE A 30 -10.64 7.15 -1.93
CA ILE A 30 -11.21 8.29 -2.65
C ILE A 30 -10.08 8.99 -3.38
N PHE A 31 -10.23 9.12 -4.70
CA PHE A 31 -9.25 9.73 -5.57
C PHE A 31 -9.67 11.16 -5.90
N PHE A 32 -8.84 12.11 -5.49
CA PHE A 32 -8.94 13.50 -5.87
C PHE A 32 -7.84 13.86 -6.88
N HIS A 33 -7.82 15.09 -7.33
CA HIS A 33 -6.72 15.56 -8.17
C HIS A 33 -5.41 15.64 -7.37
N ASN A 34 -4.48 14.73 -7.63
CA ASN A 34 -3.19 14.60 -6.93
C ASN A 34 -3.27 14.29 -5.43
N GLU A 35 -4.38 13.76 -4.96
CA GLU A 35 -4.58 13.37 -3.57
C GLU A 35 -5.32 12.03 -3.51
N ILE A 36 -4.97 11.19 -2.57
CA ILE A 36 -5.62 9.91 -2.34
C ILE A 36 -5.93 9.80 -0.84
N LEU A 37 -7.20 9.65 -0.51
CA LEU A 37 -7.67 9.49 0.86
C LEU A 37 -8.23 8.08 1.05
N ALA A 38 -7.62 7.30 1.92
CA ALA A 38 -8.16 6.02 2.37
C ALA A 38 -8.87 6.17 3.71
N LEU A 39 -10.04 5.56 3.82
CA LEU A 39 -10.82 5.42 5.05
C LEU A 39 -10.84 3.94 5.42
N LEU A 40 -10.20 3.60 6.54
CA LEU A 40 -9.98 2.23 7.00
C LEU A 40 -10.78 2.01 8.30
N PRO A 41 -11.87 1.26 8.28
CA PRO A 41 -12.67 0.97 9.46
C PRO A 41 -11.85 0.29 10.56
N ILE A 42 -11.96 0.79 11.80
CA ILE A 42 -11.40 0.15 12.99
C ILE A 42 -12.53 -0.40 13.86
N SER A 43 -13.60 0.39 14.02
CA SER A 43 -14.80 0.02 14.75
C SER A 43 -15.99 0.85 14.27
N ASN A 44 -17.17 0.59 14.79
CA ASN A 44 -18.37 1.37 14.46
C ASN A 44 -18.26 2.88 14.80
N THR A 45 -17.27 3.27 15.60
CA THR A 45 -17.04 4.67 16.03
C THR A 45 -15.67 5.21 15.69
N LYS A 46 -14.78 4.38 15.09
CA LYS A 46 -13.40 4.78 14.76
C LYS A 46 -13.02 4.37 13.35
N THR A 47 -12.41 5.29 12.61
CA THR A 47 -11.86 5.08 11.27
C THR A 47 -10.45 5.62 11.22
N SER A 48 -9.49 4.80 10.82
CA SER A 48 -8.15 5.27 10.45
C SER A 48 -8.20 5.92 9.08
N ILE A 49 -7.48 7.00 8.90
CA ILE A 49 -7.29 7.64 7.61
C ILE A 49 -5.83 7.62 7.20
N VAL A 50 -5.61 7.44 5.92
CA VAL A 50 -4.31 7.63 5.26
C VAL A 50 -4.53 8.57 4.08
N TRP A 51 -3.97 9.77 4.16
CA TRP A 51 -4.13 10.79 3.13
C TRP A 51 -2.80 11.12 2.47
N SER A 52 -2.63 10.64 1.23
CA SER A 52 -1.44 10.86 0.41
C SER A 52 -1.63 12.10 -0.45
N VAL A 53 -0.69 13.04 -0.37
CA VAL A 53 -0.75 14.35 -1.01
C VAL A 53 0.64 14.74 -1.51
N ASN A 54 0.68 15.48 -2.61
CA ASN A 54 1.93 16.06 -3.07
C ASN A 54 2.65 16.85 -1.96
N LYS A 55 3.97 16.71 -1.88
CA LYS A 55 4.82 17.25 -0.82
C LYS A 55 4.64 18.76 -0.59
N ASN A 56 4.53 19.53 -1.67
CA ASN A 56 4.37 20.99 -1.58
C ASN A 56 2.99 21.36 -1.02
N LEU A 57 1.96 20.64 -1.43
CA LEU A 57 0.59 20.84 -0.94
C LEU A 57 0.46 20.41 0.52
N MET A 58 1.07 19.29 0.90
CA MET A 58 1.10 18.82 2.28
C MET A 58 1.80 19.81 3.22
N LYS A 59 2.87 20.47 2.78
CA LYS A 59 3.52 21.55 3.56
C LYS A 59 2.54 22.65 3.92
N LYS A 60 1.65 23.06 2.99
CA LYS A 60 0.59 24.05 3.25
C LYS A 60 -0.43 23.53 4.27
N TYR A 61 -0.82 22.27 4.16
CA TYR A 61 -1.79 21.65 5.07
C TYR A 61 -1.28 21.48 6.50
N LYS A 62 0.03 21.25 6.66
CA LYS A 62 0.70 21.17 7.98
C LYS A 62 0.78 22.52 8.71
N SER A 63 0.71 23.63 7.98
CA SER A 63 0.85 24.96 8.58
C SER A 63 -0.26 25.25 9.60
N LYS A 64 -0.02 26.17 10.54
CA LYS A 64 -0.98 26.60 11.57
C LYS A 64 -1.60 25.41 12.33
N ASN A 65 -0.76 24.59 12.98
CA ASN A 65 -1.21 23.45 13.80
C ASN A 65 -2.14 22.48 13.08
N ASN A 66 -1.87 22.19 11.80
CA ASN A 66 -2.67 21.29 10.97
C ASN A 66 -4.13 21.72 10.75
N LEU A 67 -4.44 23.01 10.90
CA LEU A 67 -5.81 23.50 10.79
C LEU A 67 -6.41 23.22 9.40
N LEU A 68 -5.61 23.50 8.34
CA LEU A 68 -6.04 23.23 6.97
C LEU A 68 -6.20 21.73 6.68
N PHE A 69 -5.29 20.90 7.21
CA PHE A 69 -5.41 19.45 7.14
C PHE A 69 -6.74 18.99 7.75
N LYS A 70 -6.99 19.40 8.98
CA LYS A 70 -8.22 19.03 9.72
C LYS A 70 -9.48 19.51 8.99
N LYS A 71 -9.48 20.74 8.45
CA LYS A 71 -10.60 21.29 7.69
C LYS A 71 -10.88 20.49 6.41
N LYS A 72 -9.83 20.14 5.66
CA LYS A 72 -9.95 19.34 4.43
C LYS A 72 -10.45 17.92 4.72
N ILE A 73 -9.91 17.25 5.73
CA ILE A 73 -10.38 15.91 6.12
C ILE A 73 -11.85 15.95 6.53
N LYS A 74 -12.28 16.94 7.32
CA LYS A 74 -13.70 17.13 7.65
C LYS A 74 -14.56 17.24 6.41
N PHE A 75 -14.15 18.05 5.44
CA PHE A 75 -14.88 18.25 4.18
C PHE A 75 -14.95 16.96 3.35
N TYR A 76 -13.83 16.23 3.18
CA TYR A 76 -13.79 15.01 2.38
C TYR A 76 -14.54 13.83 3.01
N THR A 77 -14.63 13.79 4.34
CA THR A 77 -15.25 12.67 5.06
C THR A 77 -16.70 12.89 5.46
N GLN A 78 -17.24 14.11 5.33
CA GLN A 78 -18.59 14.48 5.80
C GLN A 78 -19.73 13.62 5.22
N THR A 79 -19.56 13.10 4.00
CA THR A 79 -20.52 12.21 3.35
C THR A 79 -20.57 10.82 3.99
N TYR A 80 -19.45 10.38 4.56
CA TYR A 80 -19.27 9.03 5.09
C TYR A 80 -19.33 8.98 6.62
N LEU A 81 -18.77 10.01 7.27
CA LEU A 81 -18.57 10.06 8.72
C LEU A 81 -19.21 11.32 9.29
N LYS A 82 -20.05 11.16 10.32
CA LYS A 82 -20.73 12.29 10.97
C LYS A 82 -20.08 12.66 12.30
N ARG A 83 -19.95 13.96 12.58
CA ARG A 83 -19.42 14.53 13.84
C ARG A 83 -18.02 13.98 14.18
N ILE A 84 -17.08 14.11 13.24
CA ILE A 84 -15.73 13.62 13.44
C ILE A 84 -14.94 14.46 14.45
N LYS A 85 -14.13 13.76 15.26
CA LYS A 85 -13.07 14.29 16.11
C LYS A 85 -11.77 13.59 15.79
N PHE A 86 -10.65 14.29 15.84
CA PHE A 86 -9.32 13.69 15.70
C PHE A 86 -8.95 13.04 17.02
N PHE A 87 -8.70 11.73 17.01
CA PHE A 87 -8.46 10.94 18.23
C PHE A 87 -7.01 11.01 18.69
N ASN A 88 -6.07 11.05 17.73
CA ASN A 88 -4.64 11.12 18.01
C ASN A 88 -3.97 12.22 17.16
N ASN A 89 -2.67 12.43 17.38
CA ASN A 89 -1.87 13.32 16.57
C ASN A 89 -1.77 12.83 15.12
N ILE A 90 -1.55 13.75 14.19
CA ILE A 90 -1.35 13.42 12.78
C ILE A 90 0.12 13.06 12.58
N GLU A 91 0.37 11.85 12.12
CA GLU A 91 1.70 11.38 11.74
C GLU A 91 1.93 11.62 10.26
N TYR A 92 3.16 11.97 9.88
CA TYR A 92 3.53 12.27 8.51
C TYR A 92 4.71 11.44 8.06
N LYS A 93 4.56 10.73 6.92
CA LYS A 93 5.60 9.89 6.33
C LYS A 93 5.82 10.26 4.87
N ASN A 94 7.08 10.48 4.47
CA ASN A 94 7.43 10.61 3.05
C ASN A 94 7.20 9.28 2.34
N LEU A 95 6.58 9.32 1.16
CA LEU A 95 6.34 8.12 0.37
C LEU A 95 7.51 7.88 -0.57
N ILE A 96 8.05 6.68 -0.50
CA ILE A 96 9.15 6.22 -1.33
C ILE A 96 8.81 4.89 -1.97
N PHE A 97 9.38 4.65 -3.13
CA PHE A 97 9.53 3.32 -3.69
C PHE A 97 10.91 2.79 -3.33
N LEU A 98 10.97 1.54 -2.91
CA LEU A 98 12.23 0.85 -2.67
C LEU A 98 12.03 -0.62 -3.03
N ILE A 99 12.97 -1.19 -3.77
CA ILE A 99 13.11 -2.64 -3.93
C ILE A 99 14.58 -3.00 -4.01
N ARG A 100 14.99 -3.96 -3.20
CA ARG A 100 16.38 -4.42 -3.16
C ARG A 100 16.62 -5.54 -4.16
N LYS A 101 17.80 -5.53 -4.76
CA LYS A 101 18.29 -6.62 -5.64
C LYS A 101 18.95 -7.74 -4.86
N ILE A 102 19.50 -7.42 -3.67
CA ILE A 102 20.17 -8.37 -2.77
C ILE A 102 19.24 -8.60 -1.59
N TYR A 103 18.81 -9.84 -1.40
CA TYR A 103 17.87 -10.24 -0.37
C TYR A 103 18.56 -10.68 0.90
N TYR A 104 19.76 -11.26 0.78
CA TYR A 104 20.55 -11.71 1.91
C TYR A 104 22.05 -11.47 1.72
N LYS A 105 22.77 -11.45 2.81
CA LYS A 105 24.23 -11.47 2.84
C LYS A 105 24.68 -12.28 4.05
N ASN A 106 25.57 -13.26 3.82
CA ASN A 106 25.96 -14.22 4.84
C ASN A 106 24.70 -14.90 5.44
N ARG A 107 24.50 -14.85 6.74
CA ARG A 107 23.36 -15.43 7.47
C ARG A 107 22.25 -14.38 7.77
N VAL A 108 22.29 -13.19 7.16
CA VAL A 108 21.33 -12.10 7.39
C VAL A 108 20.41 -11.98 6.18
N LEU A 109 19.11 -12.19 6.38
CA LEU A 109 18.04 -11.97 5.41
C LEU A 109 17.39 -10.60 5.63
N LEU A 110 17.17 -9.86 4.56
CA LEU A 110 16.31 -8.67 4.57
C LEU A 110 14.85 -9.11 4.42
N PHE A 111 13.94 -8.43 5.15
CA PHE A 111 12.54 -8.81 5.17
C PHE A 111 11.61 -7.59 5.31
N GLY A 112 10.37 -7.68 4.78
CA GLY A 112 9.37 -6.64 4.88
C GLY A 112 9.82 -5.30 4.27
N ASP A 113 9.60 -4.19 4.98
CA ASP A 113 9.97 -2.83 4.53
C ASP A 113 11.49 -2.66 4.29
N ALA A 114 12.33 -3.50 4.89
CA ALA A 114 13.76 -3.51 4.60
C ALA A 114 14.06 -4.04 3.19
N LEU A 115 13.19 -4.86 2.64
CA LEU A 115 13.34 -5.50 1.33
C LEU A 115 12.62 -4.74 0.24
N HIS A 116 11.36 -4.36 0.47
CA HIS A 116 10.52 -3.65 -0.50
C HIS A 116 9.57 -2.66 0.19
N VAL A 117 9.46 -1.48 -0.37
CA VAL A 117 8.48 -0.45 0.01
C VAL A 117 7.77 0.02 -1.25
N VAL A 118 6.45 -0.10 -1.26
CA VAL A 118 5.59 0.32 -2.36
C VAL A 118 4.66 1.45 -1.93
N HIS A 119 4.08 2.15 -2.90
CA HIS A 119 3.09 3.18 -2.59
C HIS A 119 1.87 2.57 -1.87
N PRO A 120 1.36 3.18 -0.80
CA PRO A 120 0.20 2.66 -0.05
C PRO A 120 -1.12 2.75 -0.83
N PHE A 121 -1.06 3.05 -2.11
CA PHE A 121 -2.16 3.23 -3.04
C PHE A 121 -3.18 2.08 -3.02
N VAL A 122 -2.75 0.84 -2.88
CA VAL A 122 -3.61 -0.35 -2.90
C VAL A 122 -3.55 -1.13 -1.59
N GLY A 123 -2.80 -0.64 -0.59
CA GLY A 123 -2.60 -1.34 0.69
C GLY A 123 -1.83 -2.67 0.57
N GLN A 124 -1.10 -2.89 -0.54
CA GLN A 124 -0.48 -4.18 -0.86
C GLN A 124 0.88 -4.43 -0.21
N GLY A 125 1.54 -3.41 0.36
CA GLY A 125 2.86 -3.59 0.97
C GLY A 125 2.87 -4.64 2.07
N PHE A 126 1.90 -4.61 2.96
CA PHE A 126 1.74 -5.61 4.01
C PHE A 126 1.43 -7.02 3.45
N ASN A 127 0.58 -7.10 2.44
CA ASN A 127 0.25 -8.38 1.80
C ASN A 127 1.47 -9.00 1.11
N MET A 128 2.37 -8.20 0.54
CA MET A 128 3.66 -8.70 0.01
C MET A 128 4.49 -9.33 1.12
N THR A 129 4.61 -8.65 2.26
CA THR A 129 5.34 -9.17 3.43
C THR A 129 4.72 -10.45 3.98
N LEU A 130 3.40 -10.58 4.03
CA LEU A 130 2.73 -11.82 4.45
C LEU A 130 3.01 -13.00 3.50
N ARG A 131 3.04 -12.74 2.19
CA ARG A 131 3.41 -13.77 1.20
C ARG A 131 4.89 -14.18 1.33
N ASP A 132 5.77 -13.22 1.58
CA ASP A 132 7.19 -13.51 1.87
C ASP A 132 7.32 -14.35 3.13
N LEU A 133 6.55 -14.04 4.17
CA LEU A 133 6.53 -14.80 5.42
C LEU A 133 6.08 -16.27 5.18
N ALA A 134 5.03 -16.46 4.41
CA ALA A 134 4.53 -17.79 4.10
C ALA A 134 5.55 -18.63 3.31
N THR A 135 6.27 -18.02 2.36
CA THR A 135 7.35 -18.68 1.62
C THR A 135 8.51 -19.04 2.55
N LEU A 136 8.97 -18.10 3.36
CA LEU A 136 10.07 -18.31 4.29
C LEU A 136 9.71 -19.39 5.34
N GLU A 137 8.51 -19.33 5.89
CA GLU A 137 8.02 -20.33 6.85
C GLU A 137 8.04 -21.74 6.27
N LYS A 138 7.60 -21.91 5.02
CA LYS A 138 7.63 -23.21 4.32
C LYS A 138 9.05 -23.76 4.22
N SER A 139 10.01 -22.96 3.74
CA SER A 139 11.41 -23.37 3.61
C SER A 139 12.05 -23.69 4.98
N LEU A 140 11.80 -22.86 5.99
CA LEU A 140 12.30 -23.09 7.35
C LEU A 140 11.73 -24.38 7.96
N ARG A 141 10.44 -24.63 7.82
CA ARG A 141 9.76 -25.81 8.37
C ARG A 141 10.36 -27.10 7.83
N VAL A 142 10.66 -27.16 6.53
CA VAL A 142 11.34 -28.33 5.92
C VAL A 142 12.71 -28.57 6.56
N LYS A 143 13.52 -27.51 6.70
CA LYS A 143 14.88 -27.63 7.29
C LYS A 143 14.84 -28.02 8.77
N ILE A 144 13.92 -27.42 9.55
CA ILE A 144 13.72 -27.77 10.97
C ILE A 144 13.37 -29.24 11.11
N ASN A 145 12.42 -29.75 10.31
CA ASN A 145 12.00 -31.17 10.37
C ASN A 145 13.12 -32.14 10.01
N LEU A 146 14.08 -31.73 9.20
CA LEU A 146 15.24 -32.51 8.82
C LEU A 146 16.46 -32.31 9.76
N GLY A 147 16.35 -31.49 10.80
CA GLY A 147 17.45 -31.14 11.71
C GLY A 147 18.59 -30.37 11.04
N LEU A 148 18.30 -29.65 9.94
CA LEU A 148 19.29 -28.90 9.16
C LEU A 148 19.42 -27.46 9.65
N ASP A 149 20.55 -26.83 9.31
CA ASP A 149 20.80 -25.41 9.67
C ASP A 149 19.83 -24.45 8.93
N ILE A 150 18.96 -23.80 9.69
CA ILE A 150 17.97 -22.85 9.19
C ILE A 150 18.59 -21.55 8.65
N GLY A 151 19.83 -21.25 9.00
CA GLY A 151 20.58 -20.10 8.51
C GLY A 151 21.50 -20.42 7.34
N SER A 152 21.39 -21.60 6.76
CA SER A 152 22.19 -22.02 5.62
C SER A 152 21.91 -21.17 4.38
N LEU A 153 22.88 -21.06 3.49
CA LEU A 153 22.72 -20.32 2.23
C LEU A 153 21.61 -20.90 1.34
N ASP A 154 21.34 -22.21 1.44
CA ASP A 154 20.29 -22.87 0.67
C ASP A 154 18.90 -22.30 0.99
N VAL A 155 18.57 -22.10 2.27
CA VAL A 155 17.30 -21.50 2.69
C VAL A 155 17.17 -20.07 2.16
N LEU A 156 18.25 -19.30 2.26
CA LEU A 156 18.26 -17.88 1.87
C LEU A 156 18.19 -17.72 0.35
N SER A 157 18.86 -18.61 -0.41
CA SER A 157 18.78 -18.61 -1.88
C SER A 157 17.41 -19.08 -2.36
N GLU A 158 16.87 -20.17 -1.82
CA GLU A 158 15.54 -20.69 -2.15
C GLU A 158 14.46 -19.61 -1.97
N PHE A 159 14.44 -18.95 -0.81
CA PHE A 159 13.54 -17.83 -0.57
C PHE A 159 13.72 -16.70 -1.60
N THR A 160 14.98 -16.37 -1.91
CA THR A 160 15.29 -15.28 -2.86
C THR A 160 14.80 -15.63 -4.27
N ASP A 161 15.04 -16.84 -4.73
CA ASP A 161 14.68 -17.31 -6.08
C ASP A 161 13.16 -17.34 -6.26
N GLU A 162 12.44 -17.80 -5.23
CA GLU A 162 10.98 -17.86 -5.23
C GLU A 162 10.34 -16.46 -5.16
N ARG A 163 10.90 -15.53 -4.36
CA ARG A 163 10.23 -14.25 -4.06
C ARG A 163 10.69 -13.06 -4.87
N LYS A 164 11.92 -13.05 -5.35
CA LYS A 164 12.54 -11.85 -5.96
C LYS A 164 11.82 -11.38 -7.23
N SER A 165 11.58 -12.29 -8.17
CA SER A 165 10.88 -11.95 -9.42
C SER A 165 9.43 -11.56 -9.17
N VAL A 166 8.74 -12.28 -8.30
CA VAL A 166 7.35 -12.01 -7.92
C VAL A 166 7.22 -10.65 -7.26
N ASN A 167 8.09 -10.33 -6.29
CA ASN A 167 8.07 -9.04 -5.60
C ASN A 167 8.40 -7.87 -6.54
N LEU A 168 9.33 -8.07 -7.49
CA LEU A 168 9.64 -7.05 -8.49
C LEU A 168 8.43 -6.77 -9.38
N ILE A 169 7.82 -7.79 -9.97
CA ILE A 169 6.65 -7.66 -10.85
C ILE A 169 5.48 -7.01 -10.10
N HIS A 170 5.23 -7.45 -8.86
CA HIS A 170 4.15 -6.90 -8.03
C HIS A 170 4.39 -5.42 -7.70
N SER A 171 5.61 -5.06 -7.32
CA SER A 171 5.98 -3.67 -7.02
C SER A 171 5.87 -2.77 -8.24
N LEU A 172 6.32 -3.22 -9.40
CA LEU A 172 6.19 -2.48 -10.66
C LEU A 172 4.73 -2.34 -11.09
N GLY A 173 3.91 -3.38 -10.89
CA GLY A 173 2.47 -3.36 -11.15
C GLY A 173 1.75 -2.31 -10.30
N ILE A 174 2.03 -2.24 -9.00
CA ILE A 174 1.49 -1.21 -8.11
C ILE A 174 1.90 0.19 -8.57
N ASN A 175 3.18 0.37 -8.92
CA ASN A 175 3.68 1.65 -9.40
C ASN A 175 3.02 2.05 -10.73
N PHE A 176 2.85 1.12 -11.66
CA PHE A 176 2.14 1.35 -12.92
C PHE A 176 0.69 1.78 -12.69
N ILE A 177 -0.05 1.09 -11.82
CA ILE A 177 -1.43 1.47 -11.48
C ILE A 177 -1.44 2.91 -10.93
N LYS A 178 -0.55 3.25 -10.00
CA LYS A 178 -0.43 4.60 -9.45
C LYS A 178 -0.20 5.65 -10.55
N GLU A 179 0.68 5.38 -11.50
CA GLU A 179 0.95 6.29 -12.63
C GLU A 179 -0.29 6.47 -13.52
N VAL A 180 -1.02 5.39 -13.83
CA VAL A 180 -2.28 5.45 -14.60
C VAL A 180 -3.32 6.34 -13.92
N PHE A 181 -3.43 6.27 -12.58
CA PHE A 181 -4.35 7.13 -11.82
C PHE A 181 -3.84 8.57 -11.68
N SER A 182 -2.55 8.82 -11.82
CA SER A 182 -1.92 10.15 -11.74
C SER A 182 -1.96 10.94 -13.05
N VAL A 183 -2.42 10.33 -14.16
CA VAL A 183 -2.43 10.95 -15.50
C VAL A 183 -3.28 12.20 -15.53
N LYS A 184 -2.71 13.29 -16.09
CA LYS A 184 -3.36 14.62 -16.17
C LYS A 184 -4.11 14.85 -17.47
N LYS A 185 -3.70 14.23 -18.60
CA LYS A 185 -4.32 14.45 -19.92
C LYS A 185 -5.77 13.95 -19.94
N LYS A 186 -6.69 14.79 -20.41
CA LYS A 186 -8.15 14.51 -20.43
C LYS A 186 -8.49 13.25 -21.25
N SER A 187 -7.86 13.06 -22.38
CA SER A 187 -8.05 11.87 -23.24
C SER A 187 -7.69 10.56 -22.51
N LEU A 188 -6.56 10.54 -21.83
CA LEU A 188 -6.12 9.35 -21.08
C LEU A 188 -6.97 9.10 -19.83
N LYS A 189 -7.50 10.16 -19.20
CA LYS A 189 -8.50 10.03 -18.12
C LYS A 189 -9.78 9.37 -18.62
N ASN A 190 -10.25 9.75 -19.80
CA ASN A 190 -11.44 9.16 -20.41
C ASN A 190 -11.22 7.69 -20.73
N LEU A 191 -10.09 7.32 -21.33
CA LEU A 191 -9.73 5.92 -21.60
C LEU A 191 -9.66 5.10 -20.31
N ARG A 192 -9.01 5.62 -19.27
CA ARG A 192 -8.97 4.98 -17.95
C ARG A 192 -10.38 4.77 -17.39
N ASN A 193 -11.24 5.77 -17.45
CA ASN A 193 -12.59 5.68 -16.91
C ASN A 193 -13.43 4.65 -17.67
N ILE A 194 -13.32 4.59 -19.00
CA ILE A 194 -13.98 3.57 -19.83
C ILE A 194 -13.47 2.17 -19.45
N PHE A 195 -12.16 2.02 -19.26
CA PHE A 195 -11.58 0.74 -18.84
C PHE A 195 -12.10 0.30 -17.46
N ILE A 196 -12.15 1.22 -16.48
CA ILE A 196 -12.69 0.93 -15.14
C ILE A 196 -14.19 0.56 -15.21
N MET A 197 -14.97 1.26 -16.03
CA MET A 197 -16.39 0.92 -16.23
C MET A 197 -16.55 -0.47 -16.83
N ARG A 198 -15.76 -0.84 -17.84
CA ARG A 198 -15.77 -2.20 -18.42
C ARG A 198 -15.36 -3.27 -17.42
N LEU A 199 -14.31 -3.00 -16.63
CA LEU A 199 -13.89 -3.87 -15.52
C LEU A 199 -15.04 -4.05 -14.52
N ASN A 200 -15.71 -2.96 -14.16
CA ASN A 200 -16.79 -3.02 -13.16
C ASN A 200 -17.99 -3.84 -13.65
N ASN A 201 -18.23 -3.92 -14.95
CA ASN A 201 -19.33 -4.66 -15.56
C ASN A 201 -18.97 -6.10 -15.97
N ASN A 202 -17.69 -6.50 -15.82
CA ASN A 202 -17.21 -7.82 -16.21
C ASN A 202 -16.73 -8.60 -14.98
N ASN A 203 -17.52 -9.59 -14.55
CA ASN A 203 -17.21 -10.39 -13.38
C ASN A 203 -15.94 -11.23 -13.55
N PHE A 204 -15.67 -11.75 -14.76
CA PHE A 204 -14.46 -12.52 -15.04
C PHE A 204 -13.19 -11.68 -14.87
N LEU A 205 -13.17 -10.44 -15.41
CA LEU A 205 -12.04 -9.54 -15.22
C LEU A 205 -11.88 -9.13 -13.75
N LYS A 206 -12.98 -8.88 -13.03
CA LYS A 206 -12.92 -8.62 -11.58
C LYS A 206 -12.27 -9.76 -10.82
N GLU A 207 -12.63 -10.98 -11.15
CA GLU A 207 -12.09 -12.18 -10.50
C GLU A 207 -10.58 -12.34 -10.77
N ILE A 208 -10.13 -12.09 -12.00
CA ILE A 208 -8.70 -12.07 -12.34
C ILE A 208 -7.96 -11.05 -11.49
N PHE A 209 -8.46 -9.79 -11.42
CA PHE A 209 -7.83 -8.75 -10.62
C PHE A 209 -7.87 -9.04 -9.12
N PHE A 210 -8.97 -9.60 -8.63
CA PHE A 210 -9.11 -10.02 -7.24
C PHE A 210 -8.10 -11.14 -6.89
N ASN A 211 -8.04 -12.18 -7.71
CA ASN A 211 -7.10 -13.28 -7.53
C ASN A 211 -5.64 -12.80 -7.58
N PHE A 212 -5.32 -11.87 -8.48
CA PHE A 212 -4.01 -11.24 -8.55
C PHE A 212 -3.68 -10.43 -7.27
N ALA A 213 -4.63 -9.66 -6.75
CA ALA A 213 -4.45 -8.88 -5.54
C ALA A 213 -4.34 -9.76 -4.30
N ASP A 214 -5.10 -10.86 -4.23
CA ASP A 214 -5.16 -11.77 -3.09
C ASP A 214 -4.04 -12.81 -3.10
N LYS A 215 -3.86 -13.52 -4.21
CA LYS A 215 -2.92 -14.65 -4.34
C LYS A 215 -1.56 -14.27 -4.91
N GLY A 216 -1.45 -13.10 -5.55
CA GLY A 216 -0.27 -12.70 -6.32
C GLY A 216 -0.12 -13.49 -7.64
N PHE A 217 1.02 -13.33 -8.31
CA PHE A 217 1.39 -14.19 -9.43
C PHE A 217 1.81 -15.56 -8.90
N LYS A 218 1.11 -16.61 -9.29
CA LYS A 218 1.64 -17.98 -9.24
C LYS A 218 2.11 -18.31 -10.66
N PHE A 219 3.40 -18.52 -10.82
CA PHE A 219 3.98 -19.15 -11.99
C PHE A 219 4.00 -20.65 -11.78
#